data_e16c937063d941a51617284c6844d290
#
_entry.id   e16c937063d941a51617284c6844d290
#
_cell.length_a   1.000
_cell.length_b   1.000
_cell.length_c   1.000
_cell.angle_alpha   90.00
_cell.angle_beta   90.00
_cell.angle_gamma   90.00
#
_symmetry.space_group_name_H-M   'P 1'
#
loop_
_entity.id
_entity.type
_entity.pdbx_description
1 polymer ?
#
loop_
_entity_poly.entity_id
_entity_poly.type
_entity_poly.pdbx_seq_one_letter_code
_entity_poly.pdbx_strand_id
1 'polypeptide(L)'
;MFERKPSILVENKPSGEVLISSGYKPTEPITSIVALLEQSAVRYPDRVVVAEKNENGHYVELSYREAFEQASAVAEQLLALGGSQETPLMILSGASRAHFVVASAAMMAGVPYVPVSTSYTAVEAAFSKLQAVFEKTRPRFIWSDCYADQEHALTTAGITAASVIWLGSRDNKQSTPLATTVSPAGESRVKVRAASLGRDTIARYMFTSGSTGSPKGVIHTHGMVGAMLAARAALGEDEPEAEPPRFLDWMPWSHVGAGVLRLAFVVQAGGAVYIDDGKPIPGEFEKTLANIKVVRPTAYAGAPLGWNMLVEALEQDSALAGTFFATVTSLSYGSAAMPISTYERLQLLLVRYQGATRPMSTSLMSTEVAVGLSRYWPCEDQTVV
;
A
#
# COMPACT_ATOMS: atom_id res chain seq x y z
N MET A 1 12.89 -10.44 -14.50
CA MET A 1 12.49 -10.48 -13.09
C MET A 1 13.51 -11.24 -12.27
N PHE A 2 14.14 -10.66 -11.26
CA PHE A 2 15.19 -11.23 -10.37
C PHE A 2 16.34 -11.93 -11.09
N GLU A 3 16.87 -11.32 -12.12
CA GLU A 3 18.05 -11.84 -12.82
C GLU A 3 19.35 -11.71 -12.00
N ARG A 4 19.34 -10.85 -10.98
CA ARG A 4 20.51 -10.65 -10.13
C ARG A 4 20.55 -11.68 -9.02
N LYS A 5 21.63 -12.49 -9.03
CA LYS A 5 21.90 -13.44 -7.94
C LYS A 5 22.08 -12.68 -6.62
N PRO A 6 21.65 -13.23 -5.47
CA PRO A 6 21.93 -12.65 -4.18
C PRO A 6 23.43 -12.36 -4.02
N SER A 7 23.76 -11.16 -3.60
CA SER A 7 25.14 -10.76 -3.27
C SER A 7 25.17 -10.28 -1.84
N ILE A 8 25.91 -10.98 -0.99
CA ILE A 8 25.98 -10.71 0.46
C ILE A 8 27.43 -10.44 0.82
N LEU A 9 27.66 -9.34 1.53
CA LEU A 9 28.93 -9.02 2.17
C LEU A 9 28.81 -9.34 3.67
N VAL A 10 29.78 -10.10 4.18
CA VAL A 10 29.86 -10.47 5.59
C VAL A 10 31.14 -9.89 6.17
N GLU A 11 31.02 -9.05 7.19
CA GLU A 11 32.13 -8.47 7.92
C GLU A 11 32.07 -8.94 9.37
N ASN A 12 33.13 -9.63 9.81
CA ASN A 12 33.31 -10.03 11.19
C ASN A 12 34.11 -8.95 11.94
N LYS A 13 33.52 -8.30 12.93
CA LYS A 13 34.21 -7.29 13.75
C LYS A 13 34.97 -7.92 14.88
N PRO A 14 36.05 -7.25 15.37
CA PRO A 14 36.81 -7.69 16.54
C PRO A 14 35.95 -7.83 17.81
N SER A 15 34.83 -7.12 17.90
CA SER A 15 33.87 -7.21 19.01
C SER A 15 33.06 -8.52 19.03
N GLY A 16 33.18 -9.37 18.00
CA GLY A 16 32.37 -10.57 17.83
C GLY A 16 31.03 -10.30 17.07
N GLU A 17 30.74 -9.05 16.72
CA GLU A 17 29.63 -8.70 15.86
C GLU A 17 29.86 -9.16 14.43
N VAL A 18 28.80 -9.66 13.78
CA VAL A 18 28.78 -10.00 12.35
C VAL A 18 27.86 -9.02 11.65
N LEU A 19 28.41 -8.22 10.75
CA LEU A 19 27.62 -7.37 9.86
C LEU A 19 27.34 -8.11 8.56
N ILE A 20 26.09 -8.19 8.20
CA ILE A 20 25.63 -8.73 6.92
C ILE A 20 25.01 -7.57 6.13
N SER A 21 25.51 -7.33 4.94
CA SER A 21 25.01 -6.27 4.06
C SER A 21 24.86 -6.75 2.63
N SER A 22 24.06 -6.02 1.84
CA SER A 22 23.94 -6.27 0.41
C SER A 22 25.23 -5.90 -0.30
N GLY A 23 25.65 -6.72 -1.26
CA GLY A 23 26.72 -6.38 -2.22
C GLY A 23 26.26 -5.40 -3.29
N TYR A 24 24.95 -5.15 -3.40
CA TYR A 24 24.39 -4.14 -4.31
C TYR A 24 24.28 -2.80 -3.58
N LYS A 25 24.71 -1.75 -4.27
CA LYS A 25 24.59 -0.38 -3.76
C LYS A 25 23.24 0.20 -4.19
N PRO A 26 22.47 0.79 -3.27
CA PRO A 26 21.25 1.52 -3.64
C PRO A 26 21.58 2.65 -4.63
N THR A 27 20.65 2.95 -5.53
CA THR A 27 20.66 4.17 -6.31
C THR A 27 20.43 5.39 -5.40
N GLU A 28 20.61 6.60 -5.92
CA GLU A 28 20.28 7.81 -5.15
C GLU A 28 18.83 7.77 -4.69
N PRO A 29 18.56 7.93 -3.39
CA PRO A 29 17.20 7.86 -2.86
C PRO A 29 16.32 8.98 -3.40
N ILE A 30 15.08 8.65 -3.73
CA ILE A 30 14.06 9.64 -4.06
C ILE A 30 13.79 10.50 -2.82
N THR A 31 13.90 11.81 -2.97
CA THR A 31 13.75 12.75 -1.85
C THR A 31 12.29 12.99 -1.47
N SER A 32 11.38 12.93 -2.43
CA SER A 32 9.94 13.04 -2.21
C SER A 32 9.17 12.06 -3.10
N ILE A 33 8.34 11.23 -2.46
CA ILE A 33 7.49 10.27 -3.19
C ILE A 33 6.33 10.92 -3.95
N VAL A 34 6.07 12.21 -3.70
CA VAL A 34 5.06 12.98 -4.45
C VAL A 34 5.44 13.09 -5.93
N ALA A 35 6.73 13.32 -6.20
CA ALA A 35 7.24 13.42 -7.57
C ALA A 35 7.01 12.14 -8.40
N LEU A 36 6.91 10.97 -7.75
CA LEU A 36 6.65 9.71 -8.44
C LEU A 36 5.28 9.69 -9.11
N LEU A 37 4.23 10.15 -8.42
CA LEU A 37 2.90 10.19 -9.01
C LEU A 37 2.83 11.15 -10.19
N GLU A 38 3.45 12.34 -10.08
CA GLU A 38 3.53 13.31 -11.16
C GLU A 38 4.27 12.72 -12.37
N GLN A 39 5.44 12.13 -12.15
CA GLN A 39 6.23 11.49 -13.21
C GLN A 39 5.46 10.37 -13.90
N SER A 40 4.75 9.53 -13.12
CA SER A 40 3.98 8.42 -13.65
C SER A 40 2.72 8.89 -14.38
N ALA A 41 2.08 9.99 -13.93
CA ALA A 41 0.98 10.62 -14.65
C ALA A 41 1.40 11.21 -16.00
N VAL A 42 2.63 11.71 -16.11
CA VAL A 42 3.20 12.17 -17.38
C VAL A 42 3.60 11.00 -18.28
N ARG A 43 4.25 9.98 -17.70
CA ARG A 43 4.80 8.86 -18.46
C ARG A 43 3.75 7.83 -18.89
N TYR A 44 2.72 7.61 -18.05
CA TYR A 44 1.71 6.57 -18.22
C TYR A 44 0.29 7.11 -17.96
N PRO A 45 -0.13 8.21 -18.59
CA PRO A 45 -1.33 8.95 -18.21
C PRO A 45 -2.60 8.09 -18.17
N ASP A 46 -2.75 7.19 -19.13
CA ASP A 46 -3.97 6.41 -19.33
C ASP A 46 -3.88 4.99 -18.69
N ARG A 47 -2.75 4.66 -18.05
CA ARG A 47 -2.67 3.40 -17.28
C ARG A 47 -3.45 3.52 -15.98
N VAL A 48 -4.02 2.40 -15.55
CA VAL A 48 -4.69 2.27 -14.26
C VAL A 48 -3.66 2.28 -13.14
N VAL A 49 -3.91 3.05 -12.07
CA VAL A 49 -3.14 2.99 -10.82
C VAL A 49 -3.91 2.22 -9.75
N VAL A 50 -5.21 2.47 -9.61
CA VAL A 50 -6.08 1.78 -8.65
C VAL A 50 -7.42 1.47 -9.32
N ALA A 51 -7.95 0.29 -9.04
CA ALA A 51 -9.31 -0.09 -9.42
C ALA A 51 -10.05 -0.67 -8.22
N GLU A 52 -11.33 -0.33 -8.08
CA GLU A 52 -12.22 -0.87 -7.05
C GLU A 52 -13.55 -1.29 -7.66
N LYS A 53 -14.26 -2.23 -7.05
CA LYS A 53 -15.58 -2.63 -7.50
C LYS A 53 -16.64 -1.60 -7.11
N ASN A 54 -17.55 -1.33 -8.05
CA ASN A 54 -18.80 -0.62 -7.76
C ASN A 54 -19.84 -1.56 -7.15
N GLU A 55 -21.03 -1.03 -6.84
CA GLU A 55 -22.15 -1.76 -6.26
C GLU A 55 -22.65 -2.92 -7.15
N ASN A 56 -22.39 -2.86 -8.46
CA ASN A 56 -22.72 -3.92 -9.42
C ASN A 56 -21.62 -4.98 -9.56
N GLY A 57 -20.56 -4.90 -8.78
CA GLY A 57 -19.44 -5.84 -8.80
C GLY A 57 -18.45 -5.66 -9.96
N HIS A 58 -18.57 -4.57 -10.74
CA HIS A 58 -17.65 -4.24 -11.82
C HIS A 58 -16.52 -3.35 -11.34
N TYR A 59 -15.28 -3.62 -11.76
CA TYR A 59 -14.16 -2.75 -11.48
C TYR A 59 -14.32 -1.41 -12.19
N VAL A 60 -14.18 -0.33 -11.42
CA VAL A 60 -14.06 1.04 -11.89
C VAL A 60 -12.64 1.46 -11.68
N GLU A 61 -12.00 1.84 -12.76
CA GLU A 61 -10.58 2.16 -12.80
C GLU A 61 -10.33 3.64 -12.52
N LEU A 62 -9.17 3.95 -11.98
CA LEU A 62 -8.61 5.29 -11.81
C LEU A 62 -7.28 5.31 -12.53
N SER A 63 -7.15 6.15 -13.56
CA SER A 63 -5.89 6.32 -14.29
C SER A 63 -4.88 7.17 -13.50
N TYR A 64 -3.59 7.12 -13.89
CA TYR A 64 -2.56 7.97 -13.30
C TYR A 64 -2.84 9.45 -13.51
N ARG A 65 -3.36 9.84 -14.67
CA ARG A 65 -3.76 11.21 -14.98
C ARG A 65 -4.87 11.68 -14.04
N GLU A 66 -5.97 10.94 -13.98
CA GLU A 66 -7.12 11.26 -13.11
C GLU A 66 -6.71 11.31 -11.65
N ALA A 67 -5.88 10.37 -11.19
CA ALA A 67 -5.37 10.33 -9.83
C ALA A 67 -4.56 11.59 -9.48
N PHE A 68 -3.67 12.02 -10.39
CA PHE A 68 -2.86 13.21 -10.20
C PHE A 68 -3.70 14.50 -10.22
N GLU A 69 -4.63 14.63 -11.16
CA GLU A 69 -5.52 15.78 -11.28
C GLU A 69 -6.43 15.92 -10.05
N GLN A 70 -7.07 14.83 -9.62
CA GLN A 70 -7.93 14.83 -8.44
C GLN A 70 -7.13 15.09 -7.16
N ALA A 71 -5.95 14.47 -7.01
CA ALA A 71 -5.08 14.72 -5.86
C ALA A 71 -4.60 16.16 -5.81
N SER A 72 -4.30 16.78 -6.95
CA SER A 72 -3.91 18.20 -7.03
C SER A 72 -5.04 19.13 -6.59
N ALA A 73 -6.28 18.86 -6.98
CA ALA A 73 -7.45 19.63 -6.56
C ALA A 73 -7.68 19.56 -5.03
N VAL A 74 -7.61 18.36 -4.47
CA VAL A 74 -7.76 18.16 -3.02
C VAL A 74 -6.55 18.75 -2.26
N ALA A 75 -5.33 18.69 -2.81
CA ALA A 75 -4.15 19.31 -2.22
C ALA A 75 -4.28 20.84 -2.14
N GLU A 76 -4.79 21.48 -3.21
CA GLU A 76 -5.12 22.92 -3.16
C GLU A 76 -6.12 23.23 -2.06
N GLN A 77 -7.19 22.45 -1.95
CA GLN A 77 -8.19 22.61 -0.92
C GLN A 77 -7.59 22.52 0.48
N LEU A 78 -6.74 21.53 0.74
CA LEU A 78 -6.05 21.39 2.02
C LEU A 78 -5.18 22.61 2.32
N LEU A 79 -4.42 23.11 1.36
CA LEU A 79 -3.59 24.31 1.51
C LEU A 79 -4.45 25.56 1.80
N ALA A 80 -5.57 25.73 1.08
CA ALA A 80 -6.51 26.84 1.30
C ALA A 80 -7.15 26.81 2.70
N LEU A 81 -7.33 25.62 3.27
CA LEU A 81 -7.84 25.41 4.63
C LEU A 81 -6.75 25.48 5.71
N GLY A 82 -5.51 25.83 5.34
CA GLY A 82 -4.38 25.97 6.27
C GLY A 82 -3.68 24.66 6.58
N GLY A 83 -3.69 23.71 5.63
CA GLY A 83 -2.96 22.45 5.73
C GLY A 83 -1.45 22.66 5.83
N SER A 84 -0.80 21.98 6.76
CA SER A 84 0.64 22.06 7.04
C SER A 84 1.15 20.74 7.68
N GLN A 85 2.43 20.70 8.04
CA GLN A 85 3.02 19.56 8.78
C GLN A 85 2.41 19.38 10.20
N GLU A 86 1.87 20.44 10.78
CA GLU A 86 1.28 20.45 12.12
C GLU A 86 -0.24 20.15 12.11
N THR A 87 -0.82 19.96 10.94
CA THR A 87 -2.27 19.77 10.78
C THR A 87 -2.60 18.45 10.09
N PRO A 88 -2.38 17.29 10.73
CA PRO A 88 -2.59 15.99 10.10
C PRO A 88 -4.00 15.77 9.56
N LEU A 89 -4.12 14.95 8.54
CA LEU A 89 -5.37 14.43 7.98
C LEU A 89 -5.58 12.97 8.42
N MET A 90 -6.62 12.70 9.18
CA MET A 90 -7.02 11.34 9.52
C MET A 90 -7.91 10.75 8.42
N ILE A 91 -7.61 9.54 7.99
CA ILE A 91 -8.34 8.80 6.97
C ILE A 91 -9.07 7.62 7.64
N LEU A 92 -10.39 7.67 7.64
CA LEU A 92 -11.29 6.66 8.18
C LEU A 92 -11.96 5.90 7.04
N SER A 93 -11.20 5.07 6.35
CA SER A 93 -11.69 4.34 5.18
C SER A 93 -10.85 3.08 4.96
N GLY A 94 -11.44 2.10 4.31
CA GLY A 94 -10.72 0.98 3.70
C GLY A 94 -9.86 1.41 2.52
N ALA A 95 -9.33 0.43 1.80
CA ALA A 95 -8.70 0.67 0.50
C ALA A 95 -9.78 1.13 -0.48
N SER A 96 -9.55 2.23 -1.21
CA SER A 96 -10.45 2.76 -2.22
C SER A 96 -9.74 3.71 -3.16
N ARG A 97 -10.30 4.01 -4.33
CA ARG A 97 -9.79 5.04 -5.24
C ARG A 97 -9.73 6.41 -4.55
N ALA A 98 -10.76 6.74 -3.78
CA ALA A 98 -10.82 8.00 -3.05
C ALA A 98 -9.76 8.08 -1.94
N HIS A 99 -9.50 6.97 -1.21
CA HIS A 99 -8.39 6.91 -0.25
C HIS A 99 -7.05 7.20 -0.92
N PHE A 100 -6.79 6.59 -2.09
CA PHE A 100 -5.55 6.86 -2.83
C PHE A 100 -5.40 8.34 -3.19
N VAL A 101 -6.47 8.96 -3.70
CA VAL A 101 -6.50 10.39 -4.06
C VAL A 101 -6.25 11.27 -2.84
N VAL A 102 -6.99 11.04 -1.74
CA VAL A 102 -6.89 11.86 -0.52
C VAL A 102 -5.51 11.73 0.16
N ALA A 103 -4.96 10.51 0.23
CA ALA A 103 -3.62 10.28 0.77
C ALA A 103 -2.53 10.94 -0.08
N SER A 104 -2.67 10.85 -1.42
CA SER A 104 -1.75 11.51 -2.36
C SER A 104 -1.84 13.03 -2.24
N ALA A 105 -3.04 13.57 -2.15
CA ALA A 105 -3.28 15.00 -1.96
C ALA A 105 -2.66 15.55 -0.66
N ALA A 106 -2.84 14.81 0.44
CA ALA A 106 -2.24 15.16 1.72
C ALA A 106 -0.71 15.23 1.60
N MET A 107 -0.08 14.23 0.98
CA MET A 107 1.36 14.25 0.74
C MET A 107 1.78 15.42 -0.15
N MET A 108 1.04 15.74 -1.23
CA MET A 108 1.32 16.87 -2.12
C MET A 108 1.23 18.23 -1.39
N ALA A 109 0.27 18.35 -0.49
CA ALA A 109 0.11 19.53 0.36
C ALA A 109 1.14 19.59 1.51
N GLY A 110 1.94 18.55 1.72
CA GLY A 110 2.83 18.41 2.87
C GLY A 110 2.07 18.30 4.18
N VAL A 111 0.91 17.70 4.16
CA VAL A 111 0.06 17.39 5.32
C VAL A 111 0.27 15.91 5.65
N PRO A 112 0.75 15.56 6.86
CA PRO A 112 0.87 14.16 7.24
C PRO A 112 -0.51 13.49 7.28
N TYR A 113 -0.67 12.32 6.66
CA TYR A 113 -1.93 11.60 6.81
C TYR A 113 -1.83 10.43 7.79
N VAL A 114 -2.97 10.03 8.34
CA VAL A 114 -3.11 9.00 9.38
C VAL A 114 -4.13 7.98 8.91
N PRO A 115 -3.72 6.89 8.23
CA PRO A 115 -4.65 5.85 7.81
C PRO A 115 -5.01 4.98 9.02
N VAL A 116 -6.27 5.02 9.43
CA VAL A 116 -6.77 4.27 10.59
C VAL A 116 -7.30 2.91 10.14
N SER A 117 -7.02 1.88 10.93
CA SER A 117 -7.61 0.55 10.69
C SER A 117 -9.14 0.63 10.76
N THR A 118 -9.82 0.07 9.77
CA THR A 118 -11.28 0.00 9.75
C THR A 118 -11.86 -0.76 10.94
N SER A 119 -11.09 -1.67 11.56
CA SER A 119 -11.51 -2.33 12.80
C SER A 119 -11.67 -1.38 13.98
N TYR A 120 -11.02 -0.20 13.95
CA TYR A 120 -11.12 0.77 15.05
C TYR A 120 -12.43 1.59 15.02
N THR A 121 -13.16 1.52 13.91
CA THR A 121 -14.50 2.13 13.78
C THR A 121 -15.61 1.09 13.71
N ALA A 122 -15.29 -0.16 13.34
CA ALA A 122 -16.28 -1.22 13.15
C ALA A 122 -16.49 -2.10 14.40
N VAL A 123 -15.52 -2.14 15.31
CA VAL A 123 -15.55 -3.03 16.49
C VAL A 123 -15.53 -2.19 17.77
N GLU A 124 -16.61 -2.21 18.54
CA GLU A 124 -16.79 -1.38 19.74
C GLU A 124 -15.65 -1.51 20.76
N ALA A 125 -15.14 -2.73 20.98
CA ALA A 125 -13.98 -2.98 21.85
C ALA A 125 -12.68 -2.28 21.37
N ALA A 126 -12.66 -1.75 20.15
CA ALA A 126 -11.52 -1.04 19.56
C ALA A 126 -11.72 0.49 19.50
N PHE A 127 -12.84 1.06 19.93
CA PHE A 127 -13.08 2.50 19.86
C PHE A 127 -12.09 3.31 20.74
N SER A 128 -11.64 2.74 21.85
CA SER A 128 -10.55 3.33 22.65
C SER A 128 -9.23 3.45 21.88
N LYS A 129 -8.99 2.60 20.87
CA LYS A 129 -7.82 2.71 19.99
C LYS A 129 -7.98 3.85 19.01
N LEU A 130 -9.19 4.09 18.48
CA LEU A 130 -9.50 5.25 17.66
C LEU A 130 -9.24 6.54 18.44
N GLN A 131 -9.76 6.64 19.67
CA GLN A 131 -9.51 7.77 20.57
C GLN A 131 -8.01 8.00 20.79
N ALA A 132 -7.26 6.94 21.11
CA ALA A 132 -5.81 7.03 21.34
C ALA A 132 -5.04 7.52 20.09
N VAL A 133 -5.44 7.12 18.89
CA VAL A 133 -4.87 7.61 17.63
C VAL A 133 -5.18 9.08 17.45
N PHE A 134 -6.43 9.47 17.67
CA PHE A 134 -6.88 10.87 17.56
C PHE A 134 -6.13 11.79 18.54
N GLU A 135 -6.03 11.43 19.80
CA GLU A 135 -5.33 12.20 20.83
C GLU A 135 -3.82 12.36 20.53
N LYS A 136 -3.19 11.32 20.00
CA LYS A 136 -1.76 11.33 19.66
C LYS A 136 -1.46 12.18 18.42
N THR A 137 -2.34 12.17 17.43
CA THR A 137 -2.09 12.84 16.15
C THR A 137 -2.72 14.22 16.07
N ARG A 138 -3.78 14.49 16.86
CA ARG A 138 -4.53 15.74 16.88
C ARG A 138 -4.85 16.23 15.46
N PRO A 139 -5.55 15.42 14.64
CA PRO A 139 -5.78 15.77 13.26
C PRO A 139 -6.67 17.02 13.16
N ARG A 140 -6.31 17.91 12.26
CA ARG A 140 -7.16 19.05 11.89
C ARG A 140 -8.23 18.64 10.90
N PHE A 141 -7.94 17.67 10.05
CA PHE A 141 -8.82 17.19 8.99
C PHE A 141 -9.18 15.74 9.24
N ILE A 142 -10.42 15.38 8.93
CA ILE A 142 -10.87 14.00 8.85
C ILE A 142 -11.57 13.79 7.50
N TRP A 143 -11.19 12.74 6.81
CA TRP A 143 -11.91 12.21 5.66
C TRP A 143 -12.43 10.82 5.98
N SER A 144 -13.66 10.55 5.56
CA SER A 144 -14.33 9.26 5.67
C SER A 144 -15.11 9.00 4.38
N ASP A 145 -15.07 7.78 3.90
CA ASP A 145 -15.88 7.34 2.76
C ASP A 145 -17.38 7.28 3.11
N CYS A 146 -17.73 6.93 4.37
CA CYS A 146 -19.10 6.94 4.88
C CYS A 146 -19.11 7.33 6.37
N TYR A 147 -19.62 8.51 6.69
CA TYR A 147 -19.69 9.00 8.06
C TYR A 147 -20.68 8.21 8.90
N ALA A 148 -21.85 7.86 8.34
CA ALA A 148 -22.92 7.18 9.07
C ALA A 148 -22.46 5.84 9.67
N ASP A 149 -21.62 5.09 8.96
CA ASP A 149 -21.07 3.81 9.45
C ASP A 149 -20.10 3.97 10.61
N GLN A 150 -19.61 5.19 10.86
CA GLN A 150 -18.55 5.48 11.83
C GLN A 150 -19.02 6.42 12.96
N GLU A 151 -20.22 7.00 12.85
CA GLU A 151 -20.74 8.02 13.77
C GLU A 151 -20.72 7.54 15.22
N HIS A 152 -21.12 6.29 15.46
CA HIS A 152 -21.12 5.71 16.82
C HIS A 152 -19.70 5.63 17.40
N ALA A 153 -18.74 5.15 16.63
CA ALA A 153 -17.34 5.07 17.06
C ALA A 153 -16.74 6.47 17.34
N LEU A 154 -17.02 7.42 16.45
CA LEU A 154 -16.54 8.79 16.56
C LEU A 154 -17.11 9.48 17.80
N THR A 155 -18.43 9.36 18.02
CA THR A 155 -19.11 9.92 19.19
C THR A 155 -18.57 9.33 20.49
N THR A 156 -18.42 7.99 20.53
CA THR A 156 -17.87 7.30 21.70
C THR A 156 -16.40 7.67 21.96
N ALA A 157 -15.62 7.91 20.92
CA ALA A 157 -14.24 8.38 21.03
C ALA A 157 -14.13 9.90 21.36
N GLY A 158 -15.27 10.61 21.51
CA GLY A 158 -15.29 12.05 21.79
C GLY A 158 -14.86 12.94 20.62
N ILE A 159 -14.87 12.41 19.39
CA ILE A 159 -14.49 13.14 18.18
C ILE A 159 -15.72 13.84 17.62
N THR A 160 -15.77 15.15 17.77
CA THR A 160 -16.91 15.97 17.35
C THR A 160 -16.60 16.83 16.13
N ALA A 161 -17.63 17.21 15.38
CA ALA A 161 -17.49 18.10 14.24
C ALA A 161 -16.92 19.48 14.58
N ALA A 162 -17.06 19.93 15.84
CA ALA A 162 -16.51 21.22 16.28
C ALA A 162 -14.98 21.22 16.43
N SER A 163 -14.35 20.06 16.53
CA SER A 163 -12.91 19.93 16.77
C SER A 163 -12.08 19.70 15.49
N VAL A 164 -12.73 19.42 14.34
CA VAL A 164 -12.06 19.04 13.10
C VAL A 164 -12.78 19.59 11.88
N ILE A 165 -12.09 19.66 10.74
CA ILE A 165 -12.68 19.96 9.44
C ILE A 165 -12.95 18.62 8.74
N TRP A 166 -14.21 18.33 8.46
CA TRP A 166 -14.63 17.17 7.68
C TRP A 166 -14.49 17.44 6.19
N LEU A 167 -13.91 16.48 5.47
CA LEU A 167 -13.69 16.55 4.02
C LEU A 167 -14.39 15.38 3.33
N GLY A 168 -15.20 15.66 2.32
CA GLY A 168 -15.73 14.70 1.36
C GLY A 168 -16.50 13.49 1.92
N SER A 169 -16.87 13.52 3.19
CA SER A 169 -17.55 12.39 3.83
C SER A 169 -19.01 12.36 3.40
N ARG A 170 -19.44 11.23 2.84
CA ARG A 170 -20.86 11.00 2.53
C ARG A 170 -21.67 11.02 3.84
N ASP A 171 -22.92 11.44 3.74
CA ASP A 171 -23.89 11.45 4.84
C ASP A 171 -23.51 12.36 6.03
N ASN A 172 -22.43 13.14 5.93
CA ASN A 172 -22.10 14.18 6.88
C ASN A 172 -22.44 15.57 6.33
N LYS A 173 -23.52 16.16 6.84
CA LYS A 173 -24.00 17.50 6.41
C LYS A 173 -23.02 18.63 6.71
N GLN A 174 -22.06 18.43 7.61
CA GLN A 174 -21.02 19.40 7.97
C GLN A 174 -19.73 19.19 7.17
N SER A 175 -19.68 18.17 6.30
CA SER A 175 -18.51 17.88 5.49
C SER A 175 -18.39 18.85 4.33
N THR A 176 -17.20 19.40 4.13
CA THR A 176 -16.85 20.14 2.92
C THR A 176 -16.61 19.15 1.80
N PRO A 177 -17.31 19.25 0.65
CA PRO A 177 -17.06 18.37 -0.49
C PRO A 177 -15.60 18.41 -0.91
N LEU A 178 -15.07 17.27 -1.38
CA LEU A 178 -13.74 17.24 -1.99
C LEU A 178 -13.72 18.08 -3.27
N ALA A 179 -12.68 18.88 -3.43
CA ALA A 179 -12.47 19.61 -4.66
C ALA A 179 -12.26 18.65 -5.84
N THR A 180 -12.90 18.93 -6.95
CA THR A 180 -12.81 18.13 -8.19
C THR A 180 -11.96 18.80 -9.26
N THR A 181 -11.68 20.08 -9.10
CA THR A 181 -10.89 20.88 -10.03
C THR A 181 -9.90 21.76 -9.28
N VAL A 182 -8.75 22.01 -9.89
CA VAL A 182 -7.74 22.93 -9.38
C VAL A 182 -7.74 24.20 -10.23
N SER A 183 -7.64 25.36 -9.58
CA SER A 183 -7.46 26.62 -10.29
C SER A 183 -6.01 26.79 -10.79
N PRO A 184 -5.72 27.59 -11.83
CA PRO A 184 -4.33 27.84 -12.26
C PRO A 184 -3.44 28.39 -11.14
N ALA A 185 -3.97 29.26 -10.27
CA ALA A 185 -3.24 29.77 -9.12
C ALA A 185 -3.02 28.70 -8.05
N GLY A 186 -3.99 27.79 -7.88
CA GLY A 186 -3.90 26.66 -6.98
C GLY A 186 -2.90 25.61 -7.47
N GLU A 187 -2.89 25.31 -8.76
CA GLU A 187 -1.90 24.44 -9.37
C GLU A 187 -0.48 24.94 -9.10
N SER A 188 -0.23 26.24 -9.26
CA SER A 188 1.07 26.85 -8.94
C SER A 188 1.41 26.71 -7.46
N ARG A 189 0.45 26.89 -6.54
CA ARG A 189 0.69 26.71 -5.10
C ARG A 189 1.03 25.27 -4.75
N VAL A 190 0.32 24.30 -5.31
CA VAL A 190 0.57 22.86 -5.08
C VAL A 190 1.95 22.49 -5.60
N LYS A 191 2.32 22.93 -6.81
CA LYS A 191 3.67 22.70 -7.40
C LYS A 191 4.79 23.29 -6.53
N VAL A 192 4.65 24.54 -6.08
CA VAL A 192 5.63 25.18 -5.19
C VAL A 192 5.74 24.41 -3.86
N ARG A 193 4.60 24.00 -3.29
CA ARG A 193 4.59 23.24 -2.04
C ARG A 193 5.25 21.88 -2.24
N ALA A 194 4.87 21.11 -3.26
CA ALA A 194 5.41 19.79 -3.56
C ALA A 194 6.94 19.85 -3.78
N ALA A 195 7.44 20.87 -4.49
CA ALA A 195 8.86 21.08 -4.71
C ALA A 195 9.65 21.43 -3.42
N SER A 196 8.97 21.95 -2.39
CA SER A 196 9.59 22.24 -1.08
C SER A 196 9.70 21.03 -0.15
N LEU A 197 9.09 19.90 -0.50
CA LEU A 197 9.09 18.69 0.32
C LEU A 197 10.44 17.96 0.17
N GLY A 198 11.05 17.65 1.29
CA GLY A 198 12.35 16.96 1.36
C GLY A 198 12.26 15.60 2.04
N ARG A 199 13.42 14.95 2.17
CA ARG A 199 13.55 13.62 2.79
C ARG A 199 12.93 13.54 4.19
N ASP A 200 13.10 14.59 4.99
CA ASP A 200 12.71 14.61 6.39
C ASP A 200 11.27 15.10 6.58
N THR A 201 10.60 15.51 5.51
CA THR A 201 9.18 15.87 5.55
C THR A 201 8.35 14.64 5.93
N ILE A 202 7.53 14.77 6.96
CA ILE A 202 6.64 13.70 7.41
C ILE A 202 5.55 13.50 6.38
N ALA A 203 5.47 12.30 5.83
CA ALA A 203 4.44 11.92 4.86
C ALA A 203 3.19 11.37 5.56
N ARG A 204 3.39 10.63 6.67
CA ARG A 204 2.28 9.95 7.37
C ARG A 204 2.66 9.48 8.77
N TYR A 205 1.63 9.19 9.56
CA TYR A 205 1.74 8.48 10.83
C TYR A 205 1.05 7.12 10.69
N MET A 206 1.81 6.03 10.83
CA MET A 206 1.28 4.67 10.87
C MET A 206 1.10 4.23 12.32
N PHE A 207 0.17 3.30 12.55
CA PHE A 207 -0.04 2.77 13.90
C PHE A 207 0.09 1.26 13.94
N THR A 208 0.83 0.77 14.93
CA THR A 208 0.93 -0.66 15.26
C THR A 208 0.08 -0.97 16.49
N SER A 209 -0.34 -2.24 16.63
CA SER A 209 -1.21 -2.67 17.75
C SER A 209 -0.60 -2.52 19.13
N GLY A 210 0.73 -2.31 19.20
CA GLY A 210 1.46 -2.18 20.45
C GLY A 210 1.33 -3.40 21.38
N SER A 211 2.41 -3.85 21.97
CA SER A 211 2.40 -4.97 22.95
C SER A 211 1.62 -4.66 24.23
N THR A 212 1.36 -3.37 24.51
CA THR A 212 0.64 -2.88 25.70
C THR A 212 -0.85 -2.61 25.43
N GLY A 213 -1.36 -2.97 24.25
CA GLY A 213 -2.77 -2.75 23.87
C GLY A 213 -3.09 -1.37 23.33
N SER A 214 -2.32 -0.31 23.67
CA SER A 214 -2.49 1.03 23.10
C SER A 214 -1.71 1.15 21.78
N PRO A 215 -2.30 1.73 20.71
CA PRO A 215 -1.62 1.92 19.44
C PRO A 215 -0.35 2.76 19.58
N LYS A 216 0.76 2.29 18.99
CA LYS A 216 2.02 3.02 18.91
C LYS A 216 2.12 3.71 17.56
N GLY A 217 2.34 5.04 17.56
CA GLY A 217 2.54 5.83 16.36
C GLY A 217 3.95 5.69 15.82
N VAL A 218 4.06 5.51 14.52
CA VAL A 218 5.32 5.42 13.77
C VAL A 218 5.32 6.54 12.73
N ILE A 219 6.38 7.33 12.70
CA ILE A 219 6.56 8.43 11.76
C ILE A 219 7.20 7.89 10.48
N HIS A 220 6.57 8.16 9.34
CA HIS A 220 7.15 7.90 8.04
C HIS A 220 7.43 9.20 7.31
N THR A 221 8.68 9.40 6.90
CA THR A 221 9.08 10.50 6.04
C THR A 221 9.08 10.10 4.56
N HIS A 222 9.11 11.08 3.66
CA HIS A 222 9.29 10.82 2.24
C HIS A 222 10.60 10.07 1.95
N GLY A 223 11.68 10.45 2.65
CA GLY A 223 12.99 9.84 2.48
C GLY A 223 13.06 8.37 2.89
N MET A 224 12.28 7.93 3.90
CA MET A 224 12.21 6.51 4.28
C MET A 224 11.65 5.66 3.14
N VAL A 225 10.56 6.11 2.51
CA VAL A 225 9.96 5.39 1.38
C VAL A 225 10.86 5.47 0.14
N GLY A 226 11.47 6.63 -0.11
CA GLY A 226 12.44 6.81 -1.19
C GLY A 226 13.66 5.89 -1.06
N ALA A 227 14.17 5.69 0.16
CA ALA A 227 15.27 4.76 0.42
C ALA A 227 14.88 3.29 0.16
N MET A 228 13.65 2.91 0.51
CA MET A 228 13.11 1.58 0.21
C MET A 228 13.03 1.36 -1.32
N LEU A 229 12.51 2.31 -2.06
CA LEU A 229 12.42 2.22 -3.52
C LEU A 229 13.80 2.12 -4.17
N ALA A 230 14.79 2.91 -3.68
CA ALA A 230 16.17 2.84 -4.15
C ALA A 230 16.83 1.48 -3.85
N ALA A 231 16.54 0.89 -2.69
CA ALA A 231 17.02 -0.44 -2.34
C ALA A 231 16.42 -1.53 -3.25
N ARG A 232 15.14 -1.42 -3.60
CA ARG A 232 14.48 -2.32 -4.56
C ARG A 232 15.07 -2.18 -5.96
N ALA A 233 15.27 -0.94 -6.41
CA ALA A 233 15.92 -0.64 -7.68
C ALA A 233 17.31 -1.27 -7.78
N ALA A 234 18.10 -1.22 -6.73
CA ALA A 234 19.41 -1.87 -6.67
C ALA A 234 19.34 -3.40 -6.88
N LEU A 235 18.20 -4.02 -6.59
CA LEU A 235 17.96 -5.44 -6.85
C LEU A 235 17.44 -5.74 -8.27
N GLY A 236 17.31 -4.72 -9.12
CA GLY A 236 16.79 -4.83 -10.48
C GLY A 236 15.27 -4.88 -10.57
N GLU A 237 14.57 -4.40 -9.53
CA GLU A 237 13.10 -4.38 -9.52
C GLU A 237 12.50 -3.14 -10.20
N ASP A 238 13.32 -2.21 -10.60
CA ASP A 238 12.95 -1.00 -11.35
C ASP A 238 13.16 -1.14 -12.87
N GLU A 239 13.74 -2.26 -13.33
CA GLU A 239 13.84 -2.50 -14.76
C GLU A 239 12.43 -2.63 -15.36
N PRO A 240 12.16 -1.94 -16.49
CA PRO A 240 10.85 -1.97 -17.09
C PRO A 240 10.53 -3.41 -17.51
N GLU A 241 9.58 -4.02 -16.81
CA GLU A 241 9.00 -5.27 -17.25
C GLU A 241 8.23 -5.04 -18.57
N ALA A 242 8.17 -6.06 -19.41
CA ALA A 242 7.38 -6.01 -20.64
C ALA A 242 5.90 -5.70 -20.33
N GLU A 243 5.43 -6.11 -19.17
CA GLU A 243 4.09 -5.81 -18.64
C GLU A 243 4.21 -5.26 -17.20
N PRO A 244 3.64 -4.06 -16.92
CA PRO A 244 3.71 -3.46 -15.59
C PRO A 244 3.00 -4.33 -14.55
N PRO A 245 3.45 -4.29 -13.27
CA PRO A 245 2.88 -5.12 -12.22
C PRO A 245 1.40 -4.77 -11.99
N ARG A 246 0.54 -5.78 -12.06
CA ARG A 246 -0.88 -5.73 -11.76
C ARG A 246 -1.17 -6.63 -10.57
N PHE A 247 -1.45 -6.00 -9.43
CA PHE A 247 -1.78 -6.69 -8.18
C PHE A 247 -3.29 -6.81 -7.99
N LEU A 248 -3.72 -7.94 -7.47
CA LEU A 248 -5.02 -8.12 -6.83
C LEU A 248 -4.75 -8.21 -5.32
N ASP A 249 -5.27 -7.24 -4.53
CA ASP A 249 -4.85 -7.07 -3.13
C ASP A 249 -6.02 -6.69 -2.21
N TRP A 250 -6.22 -7.49 -1.16
CA TRP A 250 -7.22 -7.30 -0.11
C TRP A 250 -6.66 -6.63 1.15
N MET A 251 -5.34 -6.46 1.24
CA MET A 251 -4.69 -5.97 2.45
C MET A 251 -5.08 -4.52 2.76
N PRO A 252 -5.37 -4.20 4.03
CA PRO A 252 -5.76 -2.84 4.41
C PRO A 252 -4.60 -1.85 4.23
N TRP A 253 -4.93 -0.66 3.73
CA TRP A 253 -3.94 0.40 3.51
C TRP A 253 -3.48 1.12 4.79
N SER A 254 -4.09 0.83 5.93
CA SER A 254 -3.54 1.15 7.25
C SER A 254 -2.34 0.28 7.64
N HIS A 255 -2.02 -0.76 6.85
CA HIS A 255 -0.85 -1.61 7.04
C HIS A 255 0.29 -1.19 6.12
N VAL A 256 1.53 -1.14 6.66
CA VAL A 256 2.73 -0.67 5.93
C VAL A 256 2.97 -1.43 4.62
N GLY A 257 2.74 -2.73 4.60
CA GLY A 257 2.98 -3.58 3.43
C GLY A 257 2.15 -3.17 2.21
N ALA A 258 0.84 -2.96 2.38
CA ALA A 258 -0.04 -2.56 1.30
C ALA A 258 -0.08 -1.04 1.11
N GLY A 259 -0.41 -0.29 2.16
CA GLY A 259 -0.66 1.15 2.06
C GLY A 259 0.58 2.02 1.85
N VAL A 260 1.78 1.47 2.07
CA VAL A 260 3.03 2.21 1.85
C VAL A 260 3.88 1.55 0.77
N LEU A 261 4.35 0.33 1.04
CA LEU A 261 5.39 -0.30 0.21
C LEU A 261 4.85 -0.70 -1.17
N ARG A 262 3.68 -1.33 -1.21
CA ARG A 262 3.08 -1.76 -2.47
C ARG A 262 2.62 -0.58 -3.32
N LEU A 263 1.91 0.39 -2.73
CA LEU A 263 1.47 1.57 -3.48
C LEU A 263 2.65 2.36 -4.05
N ALA A 264 3.70 2.60 -3.25
CA ALA A 264 4.89 3.31 -3.74
C ALA A 264 5.58 2.55 -4.89
N PHE A 265 5.72 1.23 -4.77
CA PHE A 265 6.28 0.38 -5.83
C PHE A 265 5.42 0.40 -7.09
N VAL A 266 4.11 0.24 -6.95
CA VAL A 266 3.17 0.27 -8.09
C VAL A 266 3.26 1.60 -8.83
N VAL A 267 3.28 2.72 -8.10
CA VAL A 267 3.41 4.05 -8.71
C VAL A 267 4.76 4.19 -9.43
N GLN A 268 5.86 3.74 -8.83
CA GLN A 268 7.19 3.78 -9.47
C GLN A 268 7.25 2.95 -10.76
N ALA A 269 6.63 1.77 -10.75
CA ALA A 269 6.66 0.83 -11.87
C ALA A 269 5.62 1.11 -12.96
N GLY A 270 4.74 2.09 -12.77
CA GLY A 270 3.60 2.35 -13.67
C GLY A 270 2.59 1.20 -13.71
N GLY A 271 2.46 0.49 -12.59
CA GLY A 271 1.59 -0.66 -12.41
C GLY A 271 0.20 -0.32 -11.87
N ALA A 272 -0.54 -1.32 -11.43
CA ALA A 272 -1.90 -1.17 -10.91
C ALA A 272 -2.17 -2.01 -9.66
N VAL A 273 -3.03 -1.51 -8.78
CA VAL A 273 -3.66 -2.28 -7.70
C VAL A 273 -5.15 -2.39 -7.97
N TYR A 274 -5.63 -3.60 -8.14
CA TYR A 274 -7.05 -3.94 -8.12
C TYR A 274 -7.40 -4.37 -6.70
N ILE A 275 -8.29 -3.64 -6.07
CA ILE A 275 -8.73 -3.90 -4.70
C ILE A 275 -9.59 -5.15 -4.70
N ASP A 276 -9.16 -6.15 -3.93
CA ASP A 276 -9.89 -7.40 -3.78
C ASP A 276 -10.91 -7.28 -2.63
N ASP A 277 -12.17 -7.52 -2.93
CA ASP A 277 -13.24 -7.60 -1.94
C ASP A 277 -13.34 -8.97 -1.26
N GLY A 278 -12.51 -9.92 -1.71
CA GLY A 278 -12.31 -11.21 -1.05
C GLY A 278 -11.25 -11.15 0.06
N LYS A 279 -11.21 -12.20 0.87
CA LYS A 279 -10.22 -12.37 1.95
C LYS A 279 -9.85 -13.85 2.08
N PRO A 280 -8.66 -14.20 2.60
CA PRO A 280 -8.25 -15.59 2.82
C PRO A 280 -8.92 -16.20 4.06
N ILE A 281 -10.24 -16.20 4.06
CA ILE A 281 -11.09 -16.85 5.07
C ILE A 281 -12.22 -17.62 4.37
N PRO A 282 -12.72 -18.71 4.96
CA PRO A 282 -13.84 -19.47 4.39
C PRO A 282 -15.06 -18.59 4.10
N GLY A 283 -15.68 -18.77 2.94
CA GLY A 283 -16.85 -18.00 2.49
C GLY A 283 -16.55 -16.65 1.84
N GLU A 284 -15.33 -16.13 1.98
CA GLU A 284 -14.92 -14.86 1.36
C GLU A 284 -13.87 -15.07 0.24
N PHE A 285 -13.15 -16.20 0.26
CA PHE A 285 -12.05 -16.45 -0.68
C PHE A 285 -12.54 -16.74 -2.10
N GLU A 286 -13.76 -17.22 -2.26
CA GLU A 286 -14.42 -17.41 -3.55
C GLU A 286 -14.50 -16.13 -4.37
N LYS A 287 -14.66 -14.97 -3.70
CA LYS A 287 -14.59 -13.65 -4.34
C LYS A 287 -13.21 -13.40 -4.94
N THR A 288 -12.14 -13.70 -4.18
CA THR A 288 -10.75 -13.62 -4.69
C THR A 288 -10.54 -14.48 -5.92
N LEU A 289 -11.04 -15.73 -5.92
CA LEU A 289 -10.92 -16.63 -7.07
C LEU A 289 -11.68 -16.09 -8.30
N ALA A 290 -12.86 -15.51 -8.10
CA ALA A 290 -13.59 -14.85 -9.17
C ALA A 290 -12.84 -13.61 -9.69
N ASN A 291 -12.26 -12.82 -8.79
CA ASN A 291 -11.48 -11.63 -9.15
C ASN A 291 -10.20 -11.98 -9.92
N ILE A 292 -9.52 -13.07 -9.59
CA ILE A 292 -8.36 -13.56 -10.36
C ILE A 292 -8.73 -13.77 -11.84
N LYS A 293 -9.90 -14.33 -12.13
CA LYS A 293 -10.35 -14.57 -13.52
C LYS A 293 -10.56 -13.27 -14.30
N VAL A 294 -11.01 -12.20 -13.63
CA VAL A 294 -11.26 -10.89 -14.23
C VAL A 294 -9.97 -10.06 -14.33
N VAL A 295 -9.26 -9.93 -13.23
CA VAL A 295 -8.07 -9.05 -13.10
C VAL A 295 -6.85 -9.65 -13.79
N ARG A 296 -6.70 -10.98 -13.76
CA ARG A 296 -5.54 -11.69 -14.32
C ARG A 296 -4.21 -11.08 -13.81
N PRO A 297 -3.93 -11.15 -12.50
CA PRO A 297 -2.79 -10.48 -11.91
C PRO A 297 -1.46 -10.95 -12.53
N THR A 298 -0.53 -10.02 -12.73
CA THR A 298 0.85 -10.34 -13.14
C THR A 298 1.77 -10.53 -11.93
N ALA A 299 1.40 -9.92 -10.81
CA ALA A 299 2.08 -10.06 -9.52
C ALA A 299 1.07 -10.44 -8.43
N TYR A 300 1.39 -11.49 -7.67
CA TYR A 300 0.53 -11.95 -6.59
C TYR A 300 1.31 -12.06 -5.29
N ALA A 301 0.75 -11.50 -4.23
CA ALA A 301 1.35 -11.47 -2.90
C ALA A 301 0.30 -11.78 -1.83
N GLY A 302 0.63 -12.61 -0.87
CA GLY A 302 -0.30 -12.98 0.18
C GLY A 302 0.37 -13.56 1.42
N ALA A 303 -0.42 -13.72 2.48
CA ALA A 303 -0.01 -14.53 3.62
C ALA A 303 -0.06 -16.02 3.27
N PRO A 304 0.70 -16.87 3.98
CA PRO A 304 0.74 -18.31 3.70
C PRO A 304 -0.63 -19.00 3.70
N LEU A 305 -1.55 -18.57 4.56
CA LEU A 305 -2.93 -19.10 4.56
C LEU A 305 -3.63 -18.84 3.21
N GLY A 306 -3.53 -17.61 2.68
CA GLY A 306 -4.10 -17.27 1.37
C GLY A 306 -3.45 -18.06 0.22
N TRP A 307 -2.14 -18.30 0.32
CA TRP A 307 -1.44 -19.15 -0.64
C TRP A 307 -1.91 -20.60 -0.60
N ASN A 308 -2.11 -21.17 0.61
CA ASN A 308 -2.63 -22.53 0.72
C ASN A 308 -4.02 -22.65 0.10
N MET A 309 -4.94 -21.74 0.41
CA MET A 309 -6.28 -21.71 -0.19
C MET A 309 -6.24 -21.55 -1.71
N LEU A 310 -5.34 -20.69 -2.22
CA LEU A 310 -5.18 -20.51 -3.66
C LEU A 310 -4.65 -21.77 -4.34
N VAL A 311 -3.61 -22.39 -3.79
CA VAL A 311 -3.03 -23.64 -4.34
C VAL A 311 -4.08 -24.75 -4.40
N GLU A 312 -4.87 -24.93 -3.34
CA GLU A 312 -5.97 -25.89 -3.32
C GLU A 312 -7.00 -25.63 -4.43
N ALA A 313 -7.39 -24.37 -4.62
CA ALA A 313 -8.31 -23.99 -5.69
C ALA A 313 -7.73 -24.21 -7.09
N LEU A 314 -6.45 -23.89 -7.29
CA LEU A 314 -5.73 -24.07 -8.57
C LEU A 314 -5.56 -25.55 -8.94
N GLU A 315 -5.43 -26.45 -7.95
CA GLU A 315 -5.38 -27.91 -8.18
C GLU A 315 -6.74 -28.46 -8.62
N GLN A 316 -7.83 -27.88 -8.11
CA GLN A 316 -9.19 -28.35 -8.38
C GLN A 316 -9.82 -27.74 -9.65
N ASP A 317 -9.46 -26.49 -10.00
CA ASP A 317 -9.98 -25.76 -11.18
C ASP A 317 -8.85 -25.49 -12.18
N SER A 318 -8.74 -26.37 -13.20
CA SER A 318 -7.72 -26.23 -14.25
C SER A 318 -7.92 -24.98 -15.12
N ALA A 319 -9.14 -24.45 -15.24
CA ALA A 319 -9.42 -23.24 -16.00
C ALA A 319 -8.95 -21.99 -15.21
N LEU A 320 -9.16 -21.98 -13.89
CA LEU A 320 -8.62 -20.97 -13.00
C LEU A 320 -7.08 -21.00 -13.02
N ALA A 321 -6.48 -22.20 -12.91
CA ALA A 321 -5.04 -22.37 -12.96
C ALA A 321 -4.46 -21.86 -14.28
N GLY A 322 -5.08 -22.24 -15.42
CA GLY A 322 -4.68 -21.74 -16.74
C GLY A 322 -4.74 -20.22 -16.82
N THR A 323 -5.78 -19.60 -16.25
CA THR A 323 -5.92 -18.13 -16.22
C THR A 323 -4.86 -17.46 -15.35
N PHE A 324 -4.63 -17.99 -14.14
CA PHE A 324 -3.67 -17.44 -13.19
C PHE A 324 -2.23 -17.54 -13.72
N PHE A 325 -1.82 -18.73 -14.15
CA PHE A 325 -0.46 -18.96 -14.62
C PHE A 325 -0.17 -18.36 -16.01
N ALA A 326 -1.19 -17.99 -16.78
CA ALA A 326 -0.97 -17.30 -18.06
C ALA A 326 -0.37 -15.91 -17.90
N THR A 327 -0.59 -15.25 -16.77
CA THR A 327 -0.17 -13.85 -16.57
C THR A 327 0.78 -13.65 -15.40
N VAL A 328 0.69 -14.46 -14.34
CA VAL A 328 1.51 -14.26 -13.15
C VAL A 328 2.99 -14.51 -13.43
N THR A 329 3.79 -13.51 -13.12
CA THR A 329 5.26 -13.54 -13.28
C THR A 329 5.98 -13.30 -11.96
N SER A 330 5.35 -12.63 -10.98
CA SER A 330 5.93 -12.30 -9.69
C SER A 330 5.14 -12.92 -8.54
N LEU A 331 5.81 -13.64 -7.66
CA LEU A 331 5.21 -14.32 -6.53
C LEU A 331 5.91 -13.88 -5.24
N SER A 332 5.13 -13.51 -4.24
CA SER A 332 5.69 -13.14 -2.93
C SER A 332 4.78 -13.54 -1.79
N TYR A 333 5.37 -13.72 -0.62
CA TYR A 333 4.62 -13.97 0.61
C TYR A 333 5.21 -13.18 1.77
N GLY A 334 4.43 -13.04 2.84
CA GLY A 334 4.86 -12.35 4.05
C GLY A 334 3.99 -12.69 5.25
N SER A 335 4.25 -12.04 6.36
CA SER A 335 3.55 -12.17 7.65
C SER A 335 3.83 -13.44 8.44
N ALA A 336 4.22 -14.54 7.82
CA ALA A 336 4.59 -15.80 8.45
C ALA A 336 5.47 -16.65 7.53
N ALA A 337 6.08 -17.71 8.06
CA ALA A 337 6.80 -18.69 7.26
C ALA A 337 5.85 -19.46 6.32
N MET A 338 6.28 -19.69 5.08
CA MET A 338 5.55 -20.49 4.11
C MET A 338 5.69 -21.99 4.44
N PRO A 339 4.57 -22.73 4.57
CA PRO A 339 4.65 -24.19 4.70
C PRO A 339 5.32 -24.81 3.47
N ILE A 340 6.27 -25.70 3.69
CA ILE A 340 7.03 -26.36 2.62
C ILE A 340 6.08 -27.06 1.65
N SER A 341 5.08 -27.78 2.16
CA SER A 341 4.09 -28.46 1.33
C SER A 341 3.30 -27.54 0.41
N THR A 342 2.93 -26.34 0.87
CA THR A 342 2.25 -25.34 0.03
C THR A 342 3.20 -24.82 -1.06
N TYR A 343 4.45 -24.55 -0.70
CA TYR A 343 5.48 -24.12 -1.65
C TYR A 343 5.73 -25.17 -2.74
N GLU A 344 5.94 -26.44 -2.35
CA GLU A 344 6.18 -27.53 -3.30
C GLU A 344 5.02 -27.76 -4.26
N ARG A 345 3.78 -27.78 -3.75
CA ARG A 345 2.57 -27.90 -4.58
C ARG A 345 2.47 -26.75 -5.59
N LEU A 346 2.76 -25.52 -5.16
CA LEU A 346 2.80 -24.37 -6.08
C LEU A 346 3.87 -24.54 -7.15
N GLN A 347 5.07 -25.00 -6.80
CA GLN A 347 6.14 -25.24 -7.76
C GLN A 347 5.77 -26.32 -8.79
N LEU A 348 5.08 -27.39 -8.37
CA LEU A 348 4.56 -28.41 -9.29
C LEU A 348 3.55 -27.83 -10.29
N LEU A 349 2.66 -26.95 -9.82
CA LEU A 349 1.73 -26.24 -10.70
C LEU A 349 2.47 -25.29 -11.67
N LEU A 350 3.48 -24.56 -11.21
CA LEU A 350 4.30 -23.70 -12.07
C LEU A 350 4.99 -24.51 -13.18
N VAL A 351 5.59 -25.64 -12.84
CA VAL A 351 6.19 -26.54 -13.85
C VAL A 351 5.13 -27.01 -14.85
N ARG A 352 3.93 -27.40 -14.36
CA ARG A 352 2.84 -27.88 -15.23
C ARG A 352 2.35 -26.83 -16.21
N TYR A 353 2.19 -25.56 -15.78
CA TYR A 353 1.54 -24.51 -16.58
C TYR A 353 2.53 -23.55 -17.24
N GLN A 354 3.73 -23.37 -16.70
CA GLN A 354 4.75 -22.46 -17.22
C GLN A 354 6.05 -23.14 -17.65
N GLY A 355 6.18 -24.47 -17.44
CA GLY A 355 7.34 -25.26 -17.87
C GLY A 355 8.57 -25.15 -16.95
N ALA A 356 8.53 -24.34 -15.89
CA ALA A 356 9.65 -24.15 -14.97
C ALA A 356 9.17 -23.74 -13.57
N THR A 357 10.01 -23.98 -12.57
CA THR A 357 9.84 -23.43 -11.22
C THR A 357 10.06 -21.93 -11.21
N ARG A 358 9.45 -21.23 -10.24
CA ARG A 358 9.70 -19.80 -10.01
C ARG A 358 10.00 -19.51 -8.55
N PRO A 359 10.99 -18.68 -8.25
CA PRO A 359 11.24 -18.26 -6.88
C PRO A 359 10.07 -17.44 -6.34
N MET A 360 9.74 -17.64 -5.06
CA MET A 360 8.88 -16.75 -4.30
C MET A 360 9.76 -15.85 -3.44
N SER A 361 9.51 -14.55 -3.48
CA SER A 361 10.25 -13.62 -2.61
C SER A 361 9.52 -13.41 -1.28
N THR A 362 10.28 -13.25 -0.22
CA THR A 362 9.79 -12.80 1.08
C THR A 362 10.72 -11.73 1.64
N SER A 363 10.23 -10.95 2.59
CA SER A 363 11.03 -9.90 3.23
C SER A 363 10.70 -9.83 4.71
N LEU A 364 11.72 -9.73 5.55
CA LEU A 364 11.56 -9.31 6.93
C LEU A 364 11.47 -7.78 6.96
N MET A 365 10.36 -7.26 7.47
CA MET A 365 10.13 -5.82 7.55
C MET A 365 9.35 -5.47 8.81
N SER A 366 9.45 -4.21 9.23
CA SER A 366 8.62 -3.66 10.29
C SER A 366 8.03 -2.32 9.88
N THR A 367 6.98 -1.89 10.58
CA THR A 367 6.36 -0.58 10.33
C THR A 367 7.36 0.55 10.58
N GLU A 368 8.20 0.41 11.59
CA GLU A 368 9.18 1.42 12.02
C GLU A 368 10.28 1.69 10.98
N VAL A 369 10.62 0.68 10.20
CA VAL A 369 11.71 0.80 9.21
C VAL A 369 11.19 1.19 7.83
N ALA A 370 9.93 0.85 7.50
CA ALA A 370 9.31 1.03 6.20
C ALA A 370 10.11 0.44 5.01
N VAL A 371 11.04 -0.47 5.30
CA VAL A 371 11.95 -1.14 4.35
C VAL A 371 12.00 -2.61 4.68
N GLY A 372 12.13 -3.47 3.69
CA GLY A 372 12.49 -4.85 3.91
C GLY A 372 13.92 -4.93 4.46
N LEU A 373 14.07 -5.45 5.67
CA LEU A 373 15.37 -5.63 6.30
C LEU A 373 16.20 -6.70 5.61
N SER A 374 15.53 -7.74 5.11
CA SER A 374 16.16 -8.78 4.30
C SER A 374 15.18 -9.27 3.26
N ARG A 375 15.69 -9.66 2.11
CA ARG A 375 14.92 -10.31 1.07
C ARG A 375 15.54 -11.67 0.80
N TYR A 376 14.68 -12.66 0.75
CA TYR A 376 15.08 -14.04 0.66
C TYR A 376 14.37 -14.71 -0.53
N TRP A 377 15.14 -15.52 -1.26
CA TRP A 377 14.62 -16.42 -2.28
C TRP A 377 14.89 -17.86 -1.81
N PRO A 378 13.88 -18.68 -1.58
CA PRO A 378 14.11 -20.10 -1.34
C PRO A 378 14.83 -20.69 -2.56
N CYS A 379 15.95 -21.34 -2.34
CA CYS A 379 16.63 -22.19 -3.30
C CYS A 379 16.37 -23.65 -2.93
N GLU A 380 16.72 -24.56 -3.84
CA GLU A 380 16.36 -25.99 -3.76
C GLU A 380 16.74 -26.68 -2.44
N ASP A 381 17.69 -26.13 -1.70
CA ASP A 381 18.24 -26.74 -0.48
C ASP A 381 17.78 -26.05 0.83
N GLN A 382 16.79 -25.17 0.81
CA GLN A 382 16.46 -24.38 1.99
C GLN A 382 15.04 -24.59 2.48
N THR A 383 14.95 -25.08 3.71
CA THR A 383 13.78 -24.91 4.56
C THR A 383 13.57 -23.43 4.80
N VAL A 384 12.41 -22.93 4.45
CA VAL A 384 12.01 -21.56 4.66
C VAL A 384 11.95 -21.25 6.16
N VAL A 385 12.71 -20.29 6.61
CA VAL A 385 12.65 -19.76 7.98
C VAL A 385 11.54 -18.72 8.10
#